data_dc4d1f4bc1794ef0564afb10cb0e0cfc
#
_entry.id   dc4d1f4bc1794ef0564afb10cb0e0cfc
#
_cell.length_a   1.000
_cell.length_b   1.000
_cell.length_c   1.000
_cell.angle_alpha   90.00
_cell.angle_beta   90.00
_cell.angle_gamma   90.00
#
_symmetry.space_group_name_H-M   'P 1'
#
loop_
_entity.id
_entity.type
_entity.pdbx_description
1 polymer ?
#
loop_
_entity_poly.entity_id
_entity_poly.type
_entity_poly.pdbx_seq_one_letter_code
_entity_poly.pdbx_strand_id
1 'polypeptide(L)'
;LKVEVIEEGILFTYKEDGKWIWLENGDVGDGGKYEGQIENEKPNGRGSLIYRNGTRYVGEFKEGRWNGEGTFTFPDGEKWVGEFSKDAPWNISWYDKDGKIIAKWSDGVKQ
;
A
#
# COMPACT_ATOMS: atom_id res chain seq x y z
N LEU A 1 2.58 20.08 26.85
CA LEU A 1 3.46 19.36 25.93
C LEU A 1 2.75 18.13 25.38
N LYS A 2 2.58 18.11 24.09
CA LYS A 2 1.93 16.98 23.44
C LYS A 2 2.99 16.02 22.93
N VAL A 3 2.91 14.76 23.38
CA VAL A 3 3.80 13.71 22.91
C VAL A 3 3.02 12.86 21.90
N GLU A 4 3.53 12.78 20.69
CA GLU A 4 2.97 11.84 19.71
C GLU A 4 3.59 10.47 19.92
N VAL A 5 2.73 9.46 20.04
CA VAL A 5 3.14 8.07 20.12
C VAL A 5 2.85 7.44 18.75
N ILE A 6 3.92 7.04 18.07
CA ILE A 6 3.78 6.30 16.81
C ILE A 6 3.80 4.82 17.18
N GLU A 7 2.70 4.14 16.89
CA GLU A 7 2.63 2.70 17.07
C GLU A 7 3.10 2.01 15.80
N GLU A 8 3.85 0.93 15.98
CA GLU A 8 4.22 0.02 14.90
C GLU A 8 3.68 -1.35 15.24
N GLY A 9 3.22 -2.07 14.24
CA GLY A 9 2.67 -3.38 14.45
C GLY A 9 2.25 -4.07 13.18
N ILE A 10 1.48 -5.12 13.37
CA ILE A 10 0.99 -5.98 12.30
C ILE A 10 -0.53 -5.92 12.28
N LEU A 11 -1.09 -5.70 11.09
CA LEU A 11 -2.52 -5.77 10.86
C LEU A 11 -2.81 -6.73 9.70
N PHE A 12 -3.96 -7.36 9.76
CA PHE A 12 -4.46 -8.19 8.68
C PHE A 12 -5.65 -7.51 8.04
N THR A 13 -5.77 -7.60 6.74
CA THR A 13 -6.87 -6.98 6.02
C THR A 13 -7.58 -7.96 5.12
N TYR A 14 -8.87 -7.75 4.98
CA TYR A 14 -9.69 -8.44 4.00
C TYR A 14 -10.78 -7.48 3.52
N LYS A 15 -11.39 -7.82 2.39
CA LYS A 15 -12.44 -6.99 1.81
C LYS A 15 -13.80 -7.57 2.13
N GLU A 16 -14.69 -6.76 2.70
CA GLU A 16 -16.05 -7.12 3.03
C GLU A 16 -17.01 -6.03 2.54
N ASP A 17 -17.98 -6.41 1.75
CA ASP A 17 -18.97 -5.46 1.15
C ASP A 17 -18.31 -4.27 0.46
N GLY A 18 -17.22 -4.52 -0.26
CA GLY A 18 -16.48 -3.48 -0.98
C GLY A 18 -15.58 -2.62 -0.13
N LYS A 19 -15.47 -2.89 1.16
CA LYS A 19 -14.62 -2.13 2.10
C LYS A 19 -13.50 -2.98 2.64
N TRP A 20 -12.31 -2.37 2.78
CA TRP A 20 -11.19 -3.01 3.46
C TRP A 20 -11.34 -2.91 4.96
N ILE A 21 -11.21 -4.04 5.64
CA ILE A 21 -11.30 -4.15 7.10
C ILE A 21 -9.92 -4.54 7.63
N TRP A 22 -9.53 -3.92 8.75
CA TRP A 22 -8.24 -4.13 9.38
C TRP A 22 -8.41 -4.79 10.74
N LEU A 23 -7.65 -5.88 10.99
CA LEU A 23 -7.71 -6.67 12.21
C LEU A 23 -6.31 -6.86 12.80
N GLU A 24 -6.21 -6.79 14.13
CA GLU A 24 -4.96 -7.06 14.84
C GLU A 24 -4.61 -8.56 14.83
N ASN A 25 -5.61 -9.39 14.84
CA ASN A 25 -5.44 -10.84 14.83
C ASN A 25 -6.16 -11.42 13.64
N GLY A 26 -5.48 -12.25 12.89
CA GLY A 26 -6.10 -12.85 11.73
C GLY A 26 -5.14 -13.70 10.95
N ASP A 27 -5.63 -14.12 9.82
CA ASP A 27 -4.91 -14.87 8.84
C ASP A 27 -4.95 -14.07 7.55
N VAL A 28 -3.99 -14.27 6.69
CA VAL A 28 -3.93 -13.59 5.40
C VAL A 28 -5.18 -13.88 4.57
N GLY A 29 -5.72 -15.11 4.64
CA GLY A 29 -6.93 -15.49 3.89
C GLY A 29 -6.83 -15.08 2.43
N ASP A 30 -7.85 -14.35 1.95
CA ASP A 30 -7.86 -13.76 0.60
C ASP A 30 -7.41 -12.30 0.61
N GLY A 31 -6.95 -11.81 1.75
CA GLY A 31 -6.53 -10.42 1.93
C GLY A 31 -5.03 -10.28 1.99
N GLY A 32 -4.56 -9.48 2.96
CA GLY A 32 -3.15 -9.15 3.07
C GLY A 32 -2.69 -8.97 4.51
N LYS A 33 -1.37 -8.89 4.66
CA LYS A 33 -0.70 -8.63 5.94
C LYS A 33 0.06 -7.32 5.85
N TYR A 34 -0.22 -6.42 6.78
CA TYR A 34 0.46 -5.14 6.91
C TYR A 34 1.46 -5.17 8.07
N GLU A 35 2.64 -4.62 7.85
CA GLU A 35 3.62 -4.34 8.88
C GLU A 35 4.09 -2.91 8.75
N GLY A 36 4.00 -2.13 9.82
CA GLY A 36 4.46 -0.75 9.81
C GLY A 36 3.75 0.12 10.84
N GLN A 37 3.70 1.40 10.55
CA GLN A 37 3.13 2.40 11.43
C GLN A 37 1.60 2.33 11.41
N ILE A 38 1.00 2.45 12.58
CA ILE A 38 -0.44 2.30 12.79
C ILE A 38 -0.96 3.48 13.58
N GLU A 39 -2.11 4.00 13.18
CA GLU A 39 -2.86 5.02 13.89
C GLU A 39 -4.35 4.73 13.76
N ASN A 40 -5.07 4.78 14.88
CA ASN A 40 -6.51 4.49 14.90
C ASN A 40 -6.86 3.13 14.29
N GLU A 41 -6.04 2.11 14.60
CA GLU A 41 -6.24 0.72 14.15
C GLU A 41 -6.13 0.52 12.63
N LYS A 42 -5.49 1.45 11.94
CA LYS A 42 -5.27 1.41 10.49
C LYS A 42 -3.83 1.73 10.13
N PRO A 43 -3.34 1.23 8.98
CA PRO A 43 -2.08 1.71 8.45
C PRO A 43 -2.07 3.22 8.30
N ASN A 44 -1.06 3.86 8.85
CA ASN A 44 -0.88 5.30 8.73
C ASN A 44 0.59 5.63 8.94
N GLY A 45 1.22 6.25 7.97
CA GLY A 45 2.66 6.46 7.92
C GLY A 45 3.33 5.42 7.02
N ARG A 46 4.54 4.98 7.37
CA ARG A 46 5.29 4.04 6.53
C ARG A 46 5.00 2.60 6.89
N GLY A 47 4.85 1.77 5.87
CA GLY A 47 4.62 0.36 6.07
C GLY A 47 4.71 -0.47 4.80
N SER A 48 4.46 -1.76 4.98
CA SER A 48 4.52 -2.77 3.93
C SER A 48 3.27 -3.62 3.99
N LEU A 49 2.59 -3.75 2.88
CA LEU A 49 1.39 -4.57 2.74
C LEU A 49 1.64 -5.64 1.67
N ILE A 50 1.51 -6.89 2.07
CA ILE A 50 1.73 -8.03 1.19
C ILE A 50 0.43 -8.83 1.10
N TYR A 51 -0.08 -8.98 -0.12
CA TYR A 51 -1.28 -9.77 -0.39
C TYR A 51 -0.91 -11.23 -0.66
N ARG A 52 -1.87 -12.11 -0.50
CA ARG A 52 -1.67 -13.56 -0.67
C ARG A 52 -1.17 -13.93 -2.06
N ASN A 53 -1.58 -13.22 -3.10
CA ASN A 53 -1.17 -13.49 -4.48
C ASN A 53 0.24 -13.01 -4.82
N GLY A 54 0.95 -12.41 -3.85
CA GLY A 54 2.29 -11.88 -4.05
C GLY A 54 2.33 -10.41 -4.42
N THR A 55 1.18 -9.77 -4.63
CA THR A 55 1.10 -8.31 -4.80
C THR A 55 1.59 -7.64 -3.53
N ARG A 56 2.38 -6.57 -3.67
CA ARG A 56 2.96 -5.88 -2.53
C ARG A 56 2.97 -4.37 -2.73
N TYR A 57 2.67 -3.64 -1.67
CA TYR A 57 2.88 -2.20 -1.62
C TYR A 57 3.79 -1.87 -0.44
N VAL A 58 4.85 -1.11 -0.70
CA VAL A 58 5.77 -0.61 0.33
C VAL A 58 5.85 0.90 0.18
N GLY A 59 5.53 1.63 1.23
CA GLY A 59 5.59 3.07 1.18
C GLY A 59 4.70 3.73 2.23
N GLU A 60 4.14 4.86 1.87
CA GLU A 60 3.35 5.67 2.76
C GLU A 60 1.86 5.31 2.69
N PHE A 61 1.22 5.34 3.86
CA PHE A 61 -0.21 5.07 4.03
C PHE A 61 -0.87 6.24 4.74
N LYS A 62 -2.13 6.44 4.45
CA LYS A 62 -2.98 7.36 5.18
C LYS A 62 -4.36 6.75 5.36
N GLU A 63 -4.76 6.58 6.62
CA GLU A 63 -6.08 6.03 6.96
C GLU A 63 -6.38 4.70 6.24
N GLY A 64 -5.38 3.81 6.18
CA GLY A 64 -5.50 2.50 5.56
C GLY A 64 -5.34 2.46 4.06
N ARG A 65 -5.00 3.58 3.42
CA ARG A 65 -4.84 3.66 1.96
C ARG A 65 -3.43 4.01 1.56
N TRP A 66 -3.02 3.54 0.39
CA TRP A 66 -1.76 3.97 -0.22
C TRP A 66 -1.86 5.46 -0.51
N ASN A 67 -0.96 6.22 0.03
CA ASN A 67 -0.99 7.67 -0.14
C ASN A 67 0.39 8.26 0.13
N GLY A 68 0.98 8.93 -0.86
CA GLY A 68 2.33 9.43 -0.81
C GLY A 68 3.29 8.56 -1.60
N GLU A 69 4.58 8.60 -1.25
CA GLU A 69 5.60 7.86 -1.96
C GLU A 69 5.54 6.36 -1.67
N GLY A 70 5.65 5.56 -2.71
CA GLY A 70 5.63 4.12 -2.56
C GLY A 70 6.00 3.34 -3.80
N THR A 71 6.06 2.02 -3.63
CA THR A 71 6.32 1.07 -4.70
C THR A 71 5.26 -0.04 -4.62
N PHE A 72 4.51 -0.18 -5.70
CA PHE A 72 3.56 -1.27 -5.86
C PHE A 72 4.19 -2.32 -6.78
N THR A 73 4.25 -3.56 -6.33
CA THR A 73 4.82 -4.66 -7.09
C THR A 73 3.71 -5.67 -7.45
N PHE A 74 3.56 -5.93 -8.74
CA PHE A 74 2.63 -6.93 -9.25
C PHE A 74 3.20 -8.33 -9.08
N PRO A 75 2.36 -9.37 -9.09
CA PRO A 75 2.85 -10.75 -8.97
C PRO A 75 3.85 -11.16 -10.05
N ASP A 76 3.78 -10.58 -11.24
CA ASP A 76 4.70 -10.88 -12.35
C ASP A 76 6.04 -10.13 -12.28
N GLY A 77 6.21 -9.25 -11.27
CA GLY A 77 7.44 -8.48 -11.09
C GLY A 77 7.40 -7.08 -11.68
N GLU A 78 6.33 -6.69 -12.36
CA GLU A 78 6.16 -5.30 -12.79
C GLU A 78 5.97 -4.39 -11.57
N LYS A 79 6.30 -3.11 -11.72
CA LYS A 79 6.24 -2.17 -10.59
C LYS A 79 5.68 -0.81 -11.00
N TRP A 80 4.92 -0.23 -10.10
CA TRP A 80 4.59 1.19 -10.11
C TRP A 80 5.44 1.87 -9.02
N VAL A 81 6.20 2.89 -9.39
CA VAL A 81 7.06 3.60 -8.44
C VAL A 81 6.77 5.09 -8.50
N GLY A 82 6.52 5.70 -7.37
CA GLY A 82 6.32 7.14 -7.25
C GLY A 82 5.24 7.50 -6.26
N GLU A 83 4.42 8.46 -6.62
CA GLU A 83 3.39 9.02 -5.75
C GLU A 83 2.03 8.40 -6.00
N PHE A 84 1.37 8.01 -4.91
CA PHE A 84 0.03 7.43 -4.91
C PHE A 84 -0.94 8.37 -4.19
N SER A 85 -2.19 8.30 -4.54
CA SER A 85 -3.25 9.03 -3.87
C SER A 85 -4.50 8.15 -3.74
N LYS A 86 -4.92 7.90 -2.51
CA LYS A 86 -6.15 7.14 -2.21
C LYS A 86 -6.23 5.80 -2.95
N ASP A 87 -5.19 4.98 -2.81
CA ASP A 87 -5.07 3.66 -3.43
C ASP A 87 -4.96 3.67 -4.97
N ALA A 88 -4.58 4.80 -5.55
CA ALA A 88 -4.42 4.90 -6.99
C ALA A 88 -3.08 5.53 -7.37
N PRO A 89 -2.52 5.18 -8.52
CA PRO A 89 -1.33 5.86 -9.02
C PRO A 89 -1.66 7.34 -9.30
N TRP A 90 -0.77 8.22 -8.87
CA TRP A 90 -0.92 9.66 -9.06
C TRP A 90 0.17 10.20 -9.97
N ASN A 91 1.41 10.19 -9.50
CA ASN A 91 2.58 10.52 -10.31
C ASN A 91 3.55 9.36 -10.19
N ILE A 92 3.46 8.39 -11.09
CA ILE A 92 4.26 7.18 -11.04
C ILE A 92 4.87 6.85 -12.40
N SER A 93 5.93 6.05 -12.36
CA SER A 93 6.46 5.36 -13.53
C SER A 93 6.12 3.87 -13.37
N TRP A 94 5.69 3.27 -14.47
CA TRP A 94 5.41 1.83 -14.52
C TRP A 94 6.59 1.14 -15.20
N TYR A 95 7.21 0.22 -14.48
CA TYR A 95 8.36 -0.56 -14.97
C TYR A 95 7.93 -1.98 -15.30
N ASP A 96 8.45 -2.54 -16.39
CA ASP A 96 8.29 -3.95 -16.64
C ASP A 96 9.22 -4.77 -15.72
N LYS A 97 9.13 -6.10 -15.78
CA LYS A 97 9.93 -6.99 -14.93
C LYS A 97 11.45 -6.86 -15.17
N ASP A 98 11.87 -6.30 -16.31
CA ASP A 98 13.28 -6.10 -16.65
C ASP A 98 13.77 -4.69 -16.29
N GLY A 99 12.89 -3.87 -15.71
CA GLY A 99 13.24 -2.53 -15.26
C GLY A 99 13.06 -1.43 -16.29
N LYS A 100 12.41 -1.71 -17.41
CA LYS A 100 12.12 -0.69 -18.44
C LYS A 100 10.82 0.03 -18.12
N ILE A 101 10.81 1.36 -18.35
CA ILE A 101 9.60 2.15 -18.21
C ILE A 101 8.68 1.87 -19.40
N ILE A 102 7.46 1.44 -19.12
CA ILE A 102 6.45 1.14 -20.13
C ILE A 102 5.26 2.09 -20.11
N ALA A 103 5.08 2.85 -19.02
CA ALA A 103 4.02 3.85 -18.93
C ALA A 103 4.32 4.81 -17.79
N LYS A 104 3.59 5.94 -17.77
CA LYS A 104 3.65 6.93 -16.69
C LYS A 104 2.27 7.47 -16.40
N TRP A 105 2.04 7.87 -15.14
CA TRP A 105 0.88 8.65 -14.73
C TRP A 105 1.34 10.03 -14.30
N SER A 106 0.57 11.04 -14.62
CA SER A 106 0.77 12.41 -14.18
C SER A 106 -0.57 12.94 -13.69
N ASP A 107 -0.60 13.38 -12.43
CA ASP A 107 -1.81 13.88 -11.76
C ASP A 107 -3.01 12.92 -11.89
N GLY A 108 -2.72 11.63 -11.78
CA GLY A 108 -3.74 10.58 -11.83
C GLY A 108 -4.17 10.14 -13.23
N VAL A 109 -3.56 10.69 -14.26
CA VAL A 109 -3.90 10.38 -15.65
C VAL A 109 -2.76 9.63 -16.33
N LYS A 110 -3.09 8.47 -16.91
CA LYS A 110 -2.10 7.70 -17.67
C LYS A 110 -1.72 8.45 -18.93
N GLN A 111 -0.44 8.60 -19.11
CA GLN A 111 0.14 9.28 -20.26
C GLN A 111 0.32 8.36 -21.46
#